data_8ba5b4e9fc11eedb20e4b3ccab1bf507
#
_entry.id   8ba5b4e9fc11eedb20e4b3ccab1bf507
#
_cell.length_a   1.000
_cell.length_b   1.000
_cell.length_c   1.000
_cell.angle_alpha   90.00
_cell.angle_beta   90.00
_cell.angle_gamma   90.00
#
_symmetry.space_group_name_H-M   'P 1'
#
loop_
_entity.id
_entity.type
_entity.pdbx_description
1 polymer ?
#
loop_
_entity_poly.entity_id
_entity_poly.type
_entity_poly.pdbx_seq_one_letter_code
_entity_poly.pdbx_strand_id
1 'polypeptide(L)'
;RDFCLSRGLGDVYKRQVMFSPESTLFEELGFNYIGPIDGHNIDELIATLSNMRDLKGPQLLHIKTKKGKGYTPAEKDPIGFHGVPKFDHLSGQLPKSNATPTYSKIFGDWLCEMAERDPKIIGITPAMREGSGMVEFSQRFPQQYFDVAIAEQHAVTFAAGLAIGGYKPVVAIYSTFLQRAYDQLIHD
;
A
#
# COMPACT_ATOMS: atom_id res chain seq x y z
N ARG A 1 -2.30 34.60 12.78
CA ARG A 1 -2.46 35.60 13.84
C ARG A 1 -2.02 34.94 15.11
N ASP A 2 -0.83 35.26 15.57
CA ASP A 2 -0.24 35.00 16.88
C ASP A 2 -0.26 33.55 17.40
N PHE A 3 0.35 32.66 16.66
CA PHE A 3 0.84 31.41 17.21
C PHE A 3 2.21 31.66 17.83
N CYS A 4 2.21 32.10 19.08
CA CYS A 4 3.41 32.20 19.90
C CYS A 4 3.71 30.79 20.47
N LEU A 5 4.28 29.92 19.65
CA LEU A 5 4.98 28.74 20.14
C LEU A 5 6.41 29.14 20.45
N SER A 6 6.95 28.62 21.56
CA SER A 6 8.29 28.92 22.07
C SER A 6 9.32 29.01 20.94
N ARG A 7 10.11 30.10 20.94
CA ARG A 7 10.97 30.54 19.82
C ARG A 7 11.98 29.49 19.27
N GLY A 8 12.17 28.35 19.91
CA GLY A 8 13.08 27.30 19.44
C GLY A 8 12.43 26.17 18.64
N LEU A 9 11.23 25.75 19.01
CA LEU A 9 10.50 24.68 18.31
C LEU A 9 9.76 25.22 17.07
N GLY A 10 9.28 26.45 17.09
CA GLY A 10 8.54 27.05 15.98
C GLY A 10 9.36 27.22 14.69
N ASP A 11 10.67 27.46 14.79
CA ASP A 11 11.52 27.64 13.61
C ASP A 11 11.96 26.33 12.95
N VAL A 12 12.14 25.28 13.75
CA VAL A 12 12.39 23.93 13.22
C VAL A 12 11.12 23.40 12.54
N TYR A 13 9.97 23.64 13.12
CA TYR A 13 8.66 23.27 12.58
C TYR A 13 8.35 23.98 11.27
N LYS A 14 8.53 25.30 11.20
CA LYS A 14 8.31 26.09 9.98
C LYS A 14 9.22 25.67 8.84
N ARG A 15 10.48 25.27 9.10
CA ARG A 15 11.40 24.77 8.09
C ARG A 15 10.99 23.40 7.56
N GLN A 16 10.48 22.50 8.39
CA GLN A 16 10.02 21.18 7.94
C GLN A 16 8.72 21.26 7.10
N VAL A 17 7.78 22.13 7.51
CA VAL A 17 6.52 22.36 6.79
C VAL A 17 6.75 23.00 5.42
N MET A 18 7.72 23.94 5.30
CA MET A 18 8.00 24.64 4.03
C MET A 18 8.63 23.75 2.93
N PHE A 19 9.09 22.55 3.24
CA PHE A 19 9.81 21.67 2.30
C PHE A 19 9.17 20.30 2.06
N SER A 20 8.04 19.99 2.67
CA SER A 20 7.29 18.75 2.40
C SER A 20 6.08 19.04 1.51
N PRO A 21 6.06 18.54 0.26
CA PRO A 21 4.89 18.69 -0.62
C PRO A 21 3.60 18.11 -0.02
N GLU A 22 3.75 17.17 0.90
CA GLU A 22 2.64 16.46 1.56
C GLU A 22 1.93 17.33 2.61
N SER A 23 2.64 18.29 3.24
CA SER A 23 2.06 19.18 4.26
C SER A 23 1.06 20.17 3.67
N THR A 24 1.37 20.72 2.51
CA THR A 24 0.58 21.80 1.89
C THR A 24 -0.86 21.37 1.60
N LEU A 25 -1.08 20.16 1.11
CA LEU A 25 -2.43 19.65 0.83
C LEU A 25 -3.30 19.58 2.09
N PHE A 26 -2.78 19.07 3.17
CA PHE A 26 -3.53 18.91 4.42
C PHE A 26 -3.79 20.25 5.10
N GLU A 27 -2.86 21.19 5.00
CA GLU A 27 -3.02 22.56 5.51
C GLU A 27 -4.10 23.33 4.73
N GLU A 28 -4.14 23.21 3.40
CA GLU A 28 -5.19 23.77 2.56
C GLU A 28 -6.58 23.16 2.88
N LEU A 29 -6.63 21.91 3.33
CA LEU A 29 -7.85 21.27 3.83
C LEU A 29 -8.22 21.70 5.27
N GLY A 30 -7.45 22.59 5.89
CA GLY A 30 -7.73 23.13 7.22
C GLY A 30 -7.20 22.30 8.38
N PHE A 31 -6.31 21.35 8.14
CA PHE A 31 -5.65 20.58 9.20
C PHE A 31 -4.42 21.32 9.74
N ASN A 32 -4.19 21.21 11.06
CA ASN A 32 -2.87 21.49 11.62
C ASN A 32 -1.98 20.26 11.34
N TYR A 33 -1.12 20.37 10.34
CA TYR A 33 -0.20 19.29 9.97
C TYR A 33 1.04 19.29 10.86
N ILE A 34 1.37 18.14 11.41
CA ILE A 34 2.50 17.92 12.32
C ILE A 34 3.30 16.71 11.85
N GLY A 35 4.58 16.91 11.56
CA GLY A 35 5.47 15.84 11.08
C GLY A 35 6.19 16.19 9.78
N PRO A 36 6.79 15.18 9.13
CA PRO A 36 6.84 13.79 9.55
C PRO A 36 7.79 13.55 10.74
N ILE A 37 7.40 12.68 11.67
CA ILE A 37 8.24 12.24 12.80
C ILE A 37 8.55 10.75 12.71
N ASP A 38 9.63 10.30 13.38
CA ASP A 38 9.96 8.87 13.47
C ASP A 38 9.02 8.16 14.45
N GLY A 39 8.11 7.33 13.93
CA GLY A 39 7.17 6.55 14.73
C GLY A 39 7.80 5.42 15.55
N HIS A 40 9.11 5.16 15.38
CA HIS A 40 9.86 4.22 16.23
C HIS A 40 10.56 4.92 17.38
N ASN A 41 10.56 6.26 17.43
CA ASN A 41 11.05 7.04 18.54
C ASN A 41 9.90 7.35 19.51
N ILE A 42 9.73 6.51 20.51
CA ILE A 42 8.60 6.62 21.46
C ILE A 42 8.65 7.92 22.27
N ASP A 43 9.83 8.40 22.62
CA ASP A 43 9.99 9.63 23.42
C ASP A 43 9.54 10.85 22.61
N GLU A 44 9.94 10.93 21.34
CA GLU A 44 9.51 11.99 20.42
C GLU A 44 8.00 11.93 20.17
N LEU A 45 7.47 10.72 20.00
CA LEU A 45 6.03 10.51 19.79
C LEU A 45 5.21 10.97 21.00
N ILE A 46 5.62 10.60 22.22
CA ILE A 46 4.96 11.02 23.46
C ILE A 46 5.02 12.55 23.63
N ALA A 47 6.20 13.16 23.41
CA ALA A 47 6.37 14.59 23.50
C ALA A 47 5.47 15.33 22.49
N THR A 48 5.44 14.85 21.23
CA THR A 48 4.61 15.42 20.17
C THR A 48 3.12 15.31 20.49
N LEU A 49 2.63 14.13 20.88
CA LEU A 49 1.23 13.93 21.25
C LEU A 49 0.83 14.76 22.49
N SER A 50 1.72 14.92 23.45
CA SER A 50 1.48 15.77 24.62
C SER A 50 1.30 17.24 24.22
N ASN A 51 2.11 17.74 23.29
CA ASN A 51 2.01 19.10 22.78
C ASN A 51 0.73 19.29 21.92
N MET A 52 0.33 18.25 21.19
CA MET A 52 -0.88 18.31 20.34
C MET A 52 -2.16 18.35 21.15
N ARG A 53 -2.19 17.79 22.36
CA ARG A 53 -3.39 17.64 23.18
C ARG A 53 -4.14 18.97 23.41
N ASP A 54 -3.38 20.07 23.55
CA ASP A 54 -3.93 21.38 23.89
C ASP A 54 -4.19 22.26 22.66
N LEU A 55 -3.88 21.75 21.44
CA LEU A 55 -4.15 22.44 20.18
C LEU A 55 -5.63 22.34 19.83
N LYS A 56 -6.17 23.40 19.22
CA LYS A 56 -7.56 23.45 18.75
C LYS A 56 -7.63 23.20 17.24
N GLY A 57 -8.79 22.71 16.80
CA GLY A 57 -9.05 22.40 15.39
C GLY A 57 -8.61 20.97 15.02
N PRO A 58 -8.80 20.57 13.77
CA PRO A 58 -8.41 19.25 13.30
C PRO A 58 -6.89 19.12 13.24
N GLN A 59 -6.36 18.02 13.78
CA GLN A 59 -4.93 17.76 13.85
C GLN A 59 -4.60 16.56 12.95
N LEU A 60 -3.49 16.64 12.20
CA LEU A 60 -2.95 15.54 11.43
C LEU A 60 -1.49 15.29 11.82
N LEU A 61 -1.25 14.19 12.51
CA LEU A 61 0.11 13.76 12.85
C LEU A 61 0.63 12.77 11.80
N HIS A 62 1.65 13.20 11.05
CA HIS A 62 2.33 12.33 10.08
C HIS A 62 3.47 11.58 10.76
N ILE A 63 3.33 10.26 10.84
CA ILE A 63 4.30 9.35 11.45
C ILE A 63 4.93 8.50 10.36
N LYS A 64 6.26 8.48 10.27
CA LYS A 64 7.00 7.56 9.39
C LYS A 64 7.44 6.34 10.18
N THR A 65 7.13 5.16 9.66
CA THR A 65 7.56 3.89 10.24
C THR A 65 8.22 3.03 9.17
N LYS A 66 9.10 2.12 9.62
CA LYS A 66 9.67 1.06 8.80
C LYS A 66 9.01 -0.26 9.16
N LYS A 67 8.37 -0.91 8.20
CA LYS A 67 7.73 -2.21 8.40
C LYS A 67 8.75 -3.25 8.84
N GLY A 68 8.43 -4.02 9.88
CA GLY A 68 9.33 -5.03 10.44
C GLY A 68 10.44 -4.48 11.35
N LYS A 69 10.45 -3.18 11.66
CA LYS A 69 11.47 -2.53 12.50
C LYS A 69 11.68 -3.26 13.81
N GLY A 70 12.97 -3.52 14.12
CA GLY A 70 13.38 -4.24 15.32
C GLY A 70 13.54 -5.75 15.12
N TYR A 71 13.16 -6.29 13.95
CA TYR A 71 13.38 -7.68 13.61
C TYR A 71 14.07 -7.77 12.22
N THR A 72 15.37 -8.02 12.24
CA THR A 72 16.22 -7.96 11.04
C THR A 72 15.71 -8.79 9.84
N PRO A 73 15.20 -10.03 10.01
CA PRO A 73 14.62 -10.76 8.88
C PRO A 73 13.44 -10.05 8.25
N ALA A 74 12.52 -9.48 9.04
CA ALA A 74 11.37 -8.74 8.54
C ALA A 74 11.73 -7.39 7.93
N GLU A 75 12.80 -6.75 8.41
CA GLU A 75 13.31 -5.51 7.81
C GLU A 75 13.91 -5.75 6.42
N LYS A 76 14.48 -6.94 6.18
CA LYS A 76 15.06 -7.33 4.89
C LYS A 76 14.01 -7.82 3.89
N ASP A 77 12.95 -8.46 4.37
CA ASP A 77 11.85 -8.97 3.56
C ASP A 77 10.48 -8.59 4.16
N PRO A 78 10.08 -7.33 4.08
CA PRO A 78 8.82 -6.87 4.66
C PRO A 78 7.58 -7.44 3.95
N ILE A 79 7.73 -7.97 2.74
CA ILE A 79 6.65 -8.62 1.99
C ILE A 79 6.44 -10.05 2.51
N GLY A 80 7.49 -10.84 2.59
CA GLY A 80 7.44 -12.20 3.11
C GLY A 80 6.97 -12.27 4.57
N PHE A 81 7.27 -11.22 5.36
CA PHE A 81 6.84 -11.09 6.75
C PHE A 81 5.53 -10.30 6.94
N HIS A 82 4.80 -10.01 5.88
CA HIS A 82 3.54 -9.26 6.00
C HIS A 82 2.40 -10.01 6.68
N GLY A 83 2.34 -11.31 6.49
CA GLY A 83 1.30 -12.16 7.09
C GLY A 83 1.84 -13.57 7.20
N VAL A 84 2.71 -13.80 8.20
CA VAL A 84 3.45 -15.06 8.34
C VAL A 84 2.68 -16.09 9.16
N PRO A 85 2.78 -17.39 8.80
CA PRO A 85 2.39 -18.48 9.67
C PRO A 85 3.38 -18.58 10.86
N LYS A 86 3.15 -19.52 11.75
CA LYS A 86 4.11 -19.83 12.81
C LYS A 86 5.49 -20.16 12.22
N PHE A 87 6.54 -19.47 12.65
CA PHE A 87 7.90 -19.61 12.14
C PHE A 87 8.92 -19.63 13.26
N ASP A 88 10.17 -20.00 12.97
CA ASP A 88 11.26 -19.91 13.92
C ASP A 88 11.77 -18.47 14.05
N HIS A 89 11.51 -17.84 15.19
CA HIS A 89 11.86 -16.43 15.43
C HIS A 89 13.37 -16.18 15.53
N LEU A 90 14.19 -17.18 15.82
CA LEU A 90 15.65 -17.03 15.94
C LEU A 90 16.31 -17.00 14.56
N SER A 91 15.92 -17.90 13.67
CA SER A 91 16.47 -17.98 12.31
C SER A 91 15.71 -17.15 11.28
N GLY A 92 14.46 -16.78 11.56
CA GLY A 92 13.57 -16.15 10.60
C GLY A 92 13.05 -17.11 9.52
N GLN A 93 13.31 -18.42 9.66
CA GLN A 93 12.89 -19.38 8.65
C GLN A 93 11.39 -19.65 8.70
N LEU A 94 10.76 -19.44 7.56
CA LEU A 94 9.38 -19.84 7.34
C LEU A 94 9.29 -21.35 7.10
N PRO A 95 8.22 -22.02 7.56
CA PRO A 95 8.04 -23.44 7.33
C PRO A 95 7.98 -23.71 5.83
N LYS A 96 8.72 -24.73 5.37
CA LYS A 96 8.60 -25.20 4.00
C LYS A 96 7.21 -25.79 3.81
N SER A 97 6.47 -25.26 2.86
CA SER A 97 5.17 -25.81 2.48
C SER A 97 5.39 -27.03 1.59
N ASN A 98 5.01 -28.20 2.08
CA ASN A 98 4.87 -29.41 1.25
C ASN A 98 3.42 -29.52 0.71
N ALA A 99 2.71 -28.41 0.66
CA ALA A 99 1.30 -28.38 0.29
C ALA A 99 1.11 -28.58 -1.22
N THR A 100 -0.03 -29.15 -1.57
CA THR A 100 -0.58 -29.13 -2.94
C THR A 100 -0.62 -27.68 -3.47
N PRO A 101 -0.50 -27.48 -4.79
CA PRO A 101 -0.58 -26.14 -5.37
C PRO A 101 -1.86 -25.41 -4.92
N THR A 102 -1.71 -24.16 -4.52
CA THR A 102 -2.85 -23.29 -4.18
C THR A 102 -3.60 -22.86 -5.44
N TYR A 103 -4.87 -22.47 -5.30
CA TYR A 103 -5.63 -21.88 -6.42
C TYR A 103 -4.93 -20.65 -7.01
N SER A 104 -4.32 -19.79 -6.17
CA SER A 104 -3.54 -18.64 -6.63
C SER A 104 -2.35 -19.04 -7.50
N LYS A 105 -1.64 -20.13 -7.14
CA LYS A 105 -0.53 -20.63 -7.95
C LYS A 105 -1.02 -21.14 -9.31
N ILE A 106 -2.08 -21.96 -9.32
CA ILE A 106 -2.68 -22.48 -10.57
C ILE A 106 -3.17 -21.36 -11.46
N PHE A 107 -3.82 -20.32 -10.85
CA PHE A 107 -4.29 -19.14 -11.56
C PHE A 107 -3.12 -18.37 -12.18
N GLY A 108 -2.05 -18.13 -11.43
CA GLY A 108 -0.87 -17.41 -11.92
C GLY A 108 -0.19 -18.11 -13.08
N ASP A 109 -0.05 -19.44 -13.00
CA ASP A 109 0.53 -20.26 -14.07
C ASP A 109 -0.35 -20.20 -15.33
N TRP A 110 -1.66 -20.36 -15.17
CA TRP A 110 -2.63 -20.25 -16.26
C TRP A 110 -2.58 -18.86 -16.91
N LEU A 111 -2.49 -17.78 -16.13
CA LEU A 111 -2.47 -16.44 -16.67
C LEU A 111 -1.19 -16.20 -17.51
N CYS A 112 -0.05 -16.72 -17.05
CA CYS A 112 1.19 -16.67 -17.82
C CYS A 112 1.07 -17.45 -19.15
N GLU A 113 0.51 -18.66 -19.11
CA GLU A 113 0.29 -19.46 -20.31
C GLU A 113 -0.65 -18.78 -21.31
N MET A 114 -1.71 -18.15 -20.83
CA MET A 114 -2.64 -17.44 -21.70
C MET A 114 -2.00 -16.20 -22.35
N ALA A 115 -1.20 -15.44 -21.60
CA ALA A 115 -0.52 -14.26 -22.13
C ALA A 115 0.56 -14.60 -23.16
N GLU A 116 1.19 -15.77 -23.07
CA GLU A 116 2.10 -16.26 -24.12
C GLU A 116 1.37 -16.47 -25.46
N ARG A 117 0.12 -16.88 -25.40
CA ARG A 117 -0.70 -17.20 -26.59
C ARG A 117 -1.43 -15.97 -27.13
N ASP A 118 -1.75 -15.01 -26.26
CA ASP A 118 -2.54 -13.86 -26.65
C ASP A 118 -2.02 -12.56 -25.98
N PRO A 119 -1.38 -11.66 -26.76
CA PRO A 119 -0.86 -10.41 -26.25
C PRO A 119 -1.95 -9.40 -25.80
N LYS A 120 -3.22 -9.71 -26.03
CA LYS A 120 -4.35 -8.90 -25.57
C LYS A 120 -4.74 -9.19 -24.12
N ILE A 121 -4.21 -10.25 -23.51
CA ILE A 121 -4.44 -10.56 -22.10
C ILE A 121 -3.76 -9.48 -21.24
N ILE A 122 -4.53 -8.87 -20.37
CA ILE A 122 -4.04 -7.84 -19.42
C ILE A 122 -4.40 -8.30 -18.01
N GLY A 123 -3.39 -8.41 -17.14
CA GLY A 123 -3.58 -8.73 -15.72
C GLY A 123 -3.63 -7.47 -14.88
N ILE A 124 -4.68 -7.31 -14.07
CA ILE A 124 -4.91 -6.15 -13.21
C ILE A 124 -5.10 -6.64 -11.79
N THR A 125 -4.46 -6.00 -10.82
CA THR A 125 -4.66 -6.30 -9.39
C THR A 125 -4.62 -5.02 -8.54
N PRO A 126 -5.47 -4.88 -7.52
CA PRO A 126 -5.41 -3.77 -6.58
C PRO A 126 -4.51 -4.12 -5.37
N ALA A 127 -3.20 -3.88 -5.50
CA ALA A 127 -2.18 -4.11 -4.46
C ALA A 127 -2.11 -5.56 -3.93
N MET A 128 -2.40 -6.55 -4.79
CA MET A 128 -2.50 -7.95 -4.37
C MET A 128 -1.63 -8.90 -5.20
N ARG A 129 -0.52 -8.43 -5.74
CA ARG A 129 0.36 -9.19 -6.63
C ARG A 129 0.74 -10.58 -6.09
N GLU A 130 1.19 -10.64 -4.83
CA GLU A 130 1.62 -11.87 -4.17
C GLU A 130 0.42 -12.77 -3.87
N GLY A 131 -0.62 -12.21 -3.26
CA GLY A 131 -1.83 -12.95 -2.86
C GLY A 131 -2.62 -13.52 -4.03
N SER A 132 -2.61 -12.83 -5.17
CA SER A 132 -3.25 -13.30 -6.40
C SER A 132 -2.40 -14.27 -7.22
N GLY A 133 -1.14 -14.53 -6.82
CA GLY A 133 -0.23 -15.40 -7.58
C GLY A 133 0.33 -14.77 -8.86
N MET A 134 0.30 -13.42 -8.97
CA MET A 134 0.70 -12.70 -10.18
C MET A 134 2.18 -12.27 -10.20
N VAL A 135 3.01 -12.76 -9.29
CA VAL A 135 4.44 -12.38 -9.21
C VAL A 135 5.15 -12.73 -10.52
N GLU A 136 5.05 -13.98 -10.97
CA GLU A 136 5.68 -14.45 -12.22
C GLU A 136 5.12 -13.68 -13.43
N PHE A 137 3.81 -13.49 -13.50
CA PHE A 137 3.16 -12.71 -14.56
C PHE A 137 3.72 -11.29 -14.65
N SER A 138 3.86 -10.59 -13.54
CA SER A 138 4.40 -9.23 -13.49
C SER A 138 5.84 -9.13 -13.98
N GLN A 139 6.64 -10.18 -13.81
CA GLN A 139 8.04 -10.24 -14.24
C GLN A 139 8.17 -10.59 -15.72
N ARG A 140 7.36 -11.54 -16.20
CA ARG A 140 7.42 -12.02 -17.59
C ARG A 140 6.70 -11.12 -18.56
N PHE A 141 5.60 -10.49 -18.14
CA PHE A 141 4.72 -9.67 -18.97
C PHE A 141 4.51 -8.26 -18.38
N PRO A 142 5.59 -7.47 -18.14
CA PRO A 142 5.48 -6.18 -17.45
C PRO A 142 4.61 -5.15 -18.19
N GLN A 143 4.44 -5.28 -19.51
CA GLN A 143 3.58 -4.40 -20.31
C GLN A 143 2.10 -4.80 -20.28
N GLN A 144 1.79 -5.99 -19.78
CA GLN A 144 0.44 -6.52 -19.67
C GLN A 144 0.00 -6.61 -18.19
N TYR A 145 0.84 -6.17 -17.25
CA TYR A 145 0.58 -6.19 -15.82
C TYR A 145 0.36 -4.78 -15.27
N PHE A 146 -0.75 -4.59 -14.53
CA PHE A 146 -1.08 -3.33 -13.87
C PHE A 146 -1.45 -3.55 -12.41
N ASP A 147 -0.71 -2.93 -11.50
CA ASP A 147 -1.09 -2.80 -10.11
C ASP A 147 -1.65 -1.39 -9.90
N VAL A 148 -2.94 -1.32 -9.60
CA VAL A 148 -3.65 -0.04 -9.42
C VAL A 148 -3.67 0.44 -7.98
N ALA A 149 -2.79 -0.10 -7.14
CA ALA A 149 -2.79 0.12 -5.69
C ALA A 149 -4.12 -0.31 -5.04
N ILE A 150 -4.45 0.20 -3.84
CA ILE A 150 -5.70 -0.14 -3.13
C ILE A 150 -6.86 0.70 -3.70
N ALA A 151 -7.17 0.48 -4.97
CA ALA A 151 -8.19 1.20 -5.73
C ALA A 151 -9.07 0.24 -6.53
N GLU A 152 -9.89 -0.54 -5.84
CA GLU A 152 -10.71 -1.61 -6.41
C GLU A 152 -11.70 -1.09 -7.45
N GLN A 153 -12.31 0.07 -7.20
CA GLN A 153 -13.21 0.73 -8.15
C GLN A 153 -12.48 1.05 -9.46
N HIS A 154 -11.28 1.62 -9.34
CA HIS A 154 -10.46 1.92 -10.51
C HIS A 154 -10.06 0.66 -11.27
N ALA A 155 -9.75 -0.45 -10.58
CA ALA A 155 -9.42 -1.72 -11.22
C ALA A 155 -10.52 -2.20 -12.15
N VAL A 156 -11.78 -2.11 -11.73
CA VAL A 156 -12.95 -2.57 -12.51
C VAL A 156 -13.22 -1.62 -13.67
N THR A 157 -13.31 -0.31 -13.45
CA THR A 157 -13.53 0.68 -14.52
C THR A 157 -12.40 0.67 -15.56
N PHE A 158 -11.14 0.51 -15.11
CA PHE A 158 -9.99 0.39 -16.02
C PHE A 158 -10.10 -0.87 -16.88
N ALA A 159 -10.52 -2.00 -16.28
CA ALA A 159 -10.76 -3.24 -17.02
C ALA A 159 -11.86 -3.06 -18.07
N ALA A 160 -12.97 -2.40 -17.73
CA ALA A 160 -14.05 -2.12 -18.69
C ALA A 160 -13.56 -1.28 -19.87
N GLY A 161 -12.77 -0.22 -19.62
CA GLY A 161 -12.16 0.58 -20.67
C GLY A 161 -11.23 -0.22 -21.59
N LEU A 162 -10.41 -1.11 -21.03
CA LEU A 162 -9.57 -2.01 -21.81
C LEU A 162 -10.37 -2.99 -22.66
N ALA A 163 -11.47 -3.53 -22.12
CA ALA A 163 -12.35 -4.45 -22.85
C ALA A 163 -12.99 -3.75 -24.07
N ILE A 164 -13.45 -2.51 -23.89
CA ILE A 164 -13.96 -1.68 -25.02
C ILE A 164 -12.85 -1.45 -26.05
N GLY A 165 -11.59 -1.29 -25.61
CA GLY A 165 -10.41 -1.17 -26.48
C GLY A 165 -10.00 -2.46 -27.19
N GLY A 166 -10.71 -3.57 -26.96
CA GLY A 166 -10.47 -4.87 -27.60
C GLY A 166 -9.38 -5.72 -26.91
N TYR A 167 -9.00 -5.37 -25.69
CA TYR A 167 -8.15 -6.19 -24.81
C TYR A 167 -8.99 -7.20 -24.04
N LYS A 168 -8.31 -8.13 -23.35
CA LYS A 168 -8.91 -9.15 -22.50
C LYS A 168 -8.42 -8.99 -21.07
N PRO A 169 -8.98 -8.03 -20.31
CA PRO A 169 -8.55 -7.79 -18.95
C PRO A 169 -9.01 -8.91 -18.01
N VAL A 170 -8.10 -9.27 -17.09
CA VAL A 170 -8.33 -10.21 -16.00
C VAL A 170 -8.05 -9.47 -14.70
N VAL A 171 -9.09 -9.20 -13.91
CA VAL A 171 -8.97 -8.54 -12.60
C VAL A 171 -8.80 -9.58 -11.53
N ALA A 172 -7.60 -9.68 -10.95
CA ALA A 172 -7.28 -10.60 -9.88
C ALA A 172 -7.47 -9.91 -8.52
N ILE A 173 -8.62 -10.17 -7.89
CA ILE A 173 -9.06 -9.54 -6.65
C ILE A 173 -9.78 -10.55 -5.75
N TYR A 174 -9.59 -10.49 -4.43
CA TYR A 174 -10.37 -11.30 -3.50
C TYR A 174 -11.82 -10.84 -3.47
N SER A 175 -12.75 -11.79 -3.40
CA SER A 175 -14.19 -11.49 -3.38
C SER A 175 -14.60 -10.51 -2.29
N THR A 176 -13.95 -10.59 -1.11
CA THR A 176 -14.21 -9.66 0.00
C THR A 176 -13.79 -8.21 -0.32
N PHE A 177 -12.78 -8.00 -1.16
CA PHE A 177 -12.35 -6.66 -1.57
C PHE A 177 -13.11 -6.16 -2.81
N LEU A 178 -13.60 -7.06 -3.64
CA LEU A 178 -14.42 -6.71 -4.81
C LEU A 178 -15.71 -5.97 -4.43
N GLN A 179 -16.23 -6.19 -3.21
CA GLN A 179 -17.42 -5.45 -2.74
C GLN A 179 -17.22 -3.92 -2.71
N ARG A 180 -15.98 -3.40 -2.66
CA ARG A 180 -15.72 -1.96 -2.80
C ARG A 180 -15.94 -1.42 -4.21
N ALA A 181 -15.94 -2.29 -5.21
CA ALA A 181 -16.19 -1.96 -6.61
C ALA A 181 -17.55 -2.48 -7.09
N TYR A 182 -18.51 -2.66 -6.17
CA TYR A 182 -19.81 -3.22 -6.49
C TYR A 182 -20.56 -2.40 -7.54
N ASP A 183 -20.56 -1.08 -7.38
CA ASP A 183 -21.22 -0.18 -8.33
C ASP A 183 -20.58 -0.26 -9.72
N GLN A 184 -19.24 -0.26 -9.79
CA GLN A 184 -18.51 -0.38 -11.05
C GLN A 184 -18.75 -1.74 -11.72
N LEU A 185 -18.86 -2.82 -10.95
CA LEU A 185 -19.12 -4.15 -11.49
C LEU A 185 -20.52 -4.26 -12.15
N ILE A 186 -21.47 -3.47 -11.67
CA ILE A 186 -22.85 -3.45 -12.24
C ILE A 186 -22.95 -2.47 -13.40
N HIS A 187 -22.29 -1.32 -13.31
CA HIS A 187 -22.45 -0.20 -14.23
C HIS A 187 -21.51 -0.32 -15.44
N ASP A 188 -20.23 -0.68 -15.21
CA ASP A 188 -19.16 -0.69 -16.21
C ASP A 188 -19.03 -2.06 -16.88
#